data_3c4f93ab5f4617a5614e31d8131b55ac
#
_entry.id   3c4f93ab5f4617a5614e31d8131b55ac
#
_cell.length_a   1.000
_cell.length_b   1.000
_cell.length_c   1.000
_cell.angle_alpha   90.00
_cell.angle_beta   90.00
_cell.angle_gamma   90.00
#
_symmetry.space_group_name_H-M   'P 1'
#
loop_
_entity.id
_entity.type
_entity.pdbx_description
1 polymer ?
#
loop_
_entity_poly.entity_id
_entity_poly.type
_entity_poly.pdbx_seq_one_letter_code
_entity_poly.pdbx_strand_id
1 'polypeptide(L)'
;MRKISVSLCVFLTAVLCLPLIVTAGIRADNTMTAEQQVAAISVGWNLGNTLDSYGTWIDNVTPESVETAWGNPVTTRQMIAAVRERGFNAIRIPVTWAQFTDSNGNVDGAWMARVRQVVDWSLDEGLYVILNVHHDTGEHGQDKVCWMIADMGTYNSVHDRYASLWTSIAEEFKDYDNRLMFEGYNELLDPNNTWNAPSTGDDAYNAVNSYAQLFVDTVRATGGNNATRNLIVNTYVASADQAVLNAFVLPTDTVQDHLICEVHAYTPWDFTSHLGNASYTTFDDNCRNQIDGLMSNLSSFSARLGVPVIIGEFGVENQNNDADRASYIAYYVTRAAENGIKVFIWDNGLSDYGEYGVFDRNSLTWNETIVSALIDNAPSGSAVPAAEPAEETAAETIAETSAETTAEVQQTSSVQETVTTSANPVESGVNTDDNSQSVNRNQNSFTILFIIGGVVVAASYVGLFLLGRKIGKKKRER
;
A
#
# COMPACT_ATOMS: atom_id res chain seq x y z
N MET A 1 71.14 53.41 -52.87
CA MET A 1 71.14 52.60 -51.69
C MET A 1 69.69 52.55 -51.22
N ARG A 2 69.01 51.41 -51.50
CA ARG A 2 67.59 51.21 -51.18
C ARG A 2 67.46 50.67 -49.76
N LYS A 3 66.68 51.36 -48.88
CA LYS A 3 66.32 50.87 -47.57
C LYS A 3 65.08 49.97 -47.67
N ILE A 4 65.24 48.68 -47.27
CA ILE A 4 64.22 47.74 -47.18
C ILE A 4 63.58 47.87 -45.76
N SER A 5 62.31 48.22 -45.71
CA SER A 5 61.52 48.28 -44.47
C SER A 5 60.85 46.93 -44.32
N VAL A 6 61.18 46.24 -43.23
CA VAL A 6 60.50 44.97 -42.87
C VAL A 6 59.37 45.33 -41.91
N SER A 7 58.13 45.18 -42.39
CA SER A 7 56.91 45.28 -41.51
C SER A 7 56.68 43.94 -40.79
N LEU A 8 56.81 43.98 -39.50
CA LEU A 8 56.54 42.84 -38.64
C LEU A 8 55.01 42.89 -38.27
N CYS A 9 54.19 42.05 -38.86
CA CYS A 9 52.82 41.82 -38.47
C CYS A 9 52.76 40.93 -37.23
N VAL A 10 52.49 41.49 -36.09
CA VAL A 10 52.19 40.73 -34.84
C VAL A 10 50.68 40.40 -34.87
N PHE A 11 50.37 39.13 -35.13
CA PHE A 11 49.00 38.61 -34.92
C PHE A 11 48.80 38.37 -33.42
N LEU A 12 47.98 39.21 -32.81
CA LEU A 12 47.52 39.03 -31.43
C LEU A 12 46.30 38.11 -31.46
N THR A 13 46.50 36.82 -31.21
CA THR A 13 45.41 35.86 -30.97
C THR A 13 44.92 36.11 -29.52
N ALA A 14 43.84 36.86 -29.39
CA ALA A 14 43.10 36.94 -28.14
C ALA A 14 42.30 35.66 -27.96
N VAL A 15 42.79 34.75 -27.10
CA VAL A 15 42.01 33.64 -26.59
C VAL A 15 41.00 34.18 -25.58
N LEU A 16 39.75 34.34 -26.00
CA LEU A 16 38.63 34.60 -25.06
C LEU A 16 38.41 33.32 -24.23
N CYS A 17 38.97 33.26 -23.04
CA CYS A 17 38.49 32.36 -21.99
C CYS A 17 37.13 32.88 -21.49
N LEU A 18 36.02 32.39 -22.07
CA LEU A 18 34.72 32.47 -21.41
C LEU A 18 34.79 31.58 -20.17
N PRO A 19 34.52 32.10 -18.98
CA PRO A 19 34.28 31.24 -17.82
C PRO A 19 32.99 30.48 -18.12
N LEU A 20 33.07 29.14 -18.22
CA LEU A 20 31.90 28.28 -18.08
C LEU A 20 31.38 28.53 -16.67
N ILE A 21 30.39 29.41 -16.54
CA ILE A 21 29.57 29.46 -15.35
C ILE A 21 28.71 28.19 -15.41
N VAL A 22 29.23 27.12 -14.80
CA VAL A 22 28.37 26.02 -14.39
C VAL A 22 27.42 26.63 -13.34
N THR A 23 26.28 27.11 -13.79
CA THR A 23 25.15 27.30 -12.91
C THR A 23 24.79 25.88 -12.46
N ALA A 24 25.38 25.43 -11.33
CA ALA A 24 24.69 24.45 -10.51
C ALA A 24 23.31 25.05 -10.27
N GLY A 25 22.32 24.59 -11.02
CA GLY A 25 20.94 24.88 -10.72
C GLY A 25 20.80 24.41 -9.27
N ILE A 26 20.60 25.36 -8.37
CA ILE A 26 20.04 25.05 -7.07
C ILE A 26 18.65 24.52 -7.45
N ARG A 27 18.54 23.17 -7.57
CA ARG A 27 17.24 22.53 -7.47
C ARG A 27 16.70 23.07 -6.16
N ALA A 28 15.62 23.84 -6.22
CA ALA A 28 14.89 24.18 -5.03
C ALA A 28 14.68 22.85 -4.33
N ASP A 29 15.16 22.77 -3.10
CA ASP A 29 15.04 21.59 -2.26
C ASP A 29 13.53 21.44 -2.02
N ASN A 30 12.86 20.65 -2.85
CA ASN A 30 11.41 20.49 -2.85
C ASN A 30 11.05 19.34 -1.89
N THR A 31 11.85 19.16 -0.85
CA THR A 31 11.61 18.18 0.20
C THR A 31 10.57 18.75 1.16
N MET A 32 9.35 18.22 1.07
CA MET A 32 8.33 18.49 2.07
C MET A 32 8.68 17.73 3.36
N THR A 33 8.63 18.42 4.51
CA THR A 33 8.66 17.72 5.79
C THR A 33 7.44 16.79 5.95
N ALA A 34 7.51 15.86 6.88
CA ALA A 34 6.39 14.98 7.22
C ALA A 34 5.12 15.77 7.56
N GLU A 35 5.25 16.83 8.35
CA GLU A 35 4.14 17.74 8.70
C GLU A 35 3.53 18.39 7.46
N GLN A 36 4.37 18.92 6.57
CA GLN A 36 3.91 19.57 5.34
C GLN A 36 3.20 18.58 4.41
N GLN A 37 3.75 17.37 4.28
CA GLN A 37 3.18 16.35 3.39
C GLN A 37 1.86 15.82 3.94
N VAL A 38 1.78 15.51 5.24
CA VAL A 38 0.53 15.08 5.88
C VAL A 38 -0.51 16.19 5.80
N ALA A 39 -0.14 17.46 6.03
CA ALA A 39 -1.05 18.60 5.88
C ALA A 39 -1.62 18.73 4.45
N ALA A 40 -0.84 18.37 3.42
CA ALA A 40 -1.27 18.43 2.03
C ALA A 40 -2.25 17.30 1.64
N ILE A 41 -2.28 16.19 2.37
CA ILE A 41 -3.25 15.12 2.17
C ILE A 41 -4.64 15.61 2.60
N SER A 42 -5.64 15.38 1.76
CA SER A 42 -7.06 15.54 2.10
C SER A 42 -7.57 14.26 2.75
N VAL A 43 -7.74 13.24 1.95
CA VAL A 43 -8.17 11.91 2.37
C VAL A 43 -7.55 10.86 1.44
N GLY A 44 -7.20 9.71 1.99
CA GLY A 44 -6.62 8.60 1.27
C GLY A 44 -7.57 7.43 1.06
N TRP A 45 -7.22 6.60 0.09
CA TRP A 45 -7.88 5.35 -0.25
C TRP A 45 -6.87 4.21 -0.27
N ASN A 46 -7.25 3.03 0.24
CA ASN A 46 -6.42 1.82 0.18
C ASN A 46 -6.79 0.97 -1.03
N LEU A 47 -5.80 0.59 -1.83
CA LEU A 47 -5.92 -0.43 -2.87
C LEU A 47 -5.84 -1.82 -2.23
N GLY A 48 -6.77 -2.15 -1.33
CA GLY A 48 -6.74 -3.37 -0.54
C GLY A 48 -7.17 -4.61 -1.34
N ASN A 49 -6.75 -5.78 -0.88
CA ASN A 49 -7.02 -7.09 -1.46
C ASN A 49 -6.61 -7.22 -2.94
N THR A 50 -5.49 -6.60 -3.32
CA THR A 50 -4.90 -6.64 -4.67
C THR A 50 -3.42 -7.01 -4.61
N LEU A 51 -2.51 -6.03 -4.58
CA LEU A 51 -1.08 -6.31 -4.48
C LEU A 51 -0.67 -6.83 -3.09
N ASP A 52 -1.52 -6.69 -2.09
CA ASP A 52 -1.41 -7.34 -0.79
C ASP A 52 -1.93 -8.78 -0.77
N SER A 53 -2.70 -9.20 -1.77
CA SER A 53 -3.20 -10.57 -1.86
C SER A 53 -2.07 -11.59 -1.92
N TYR A 54 -2.35 -12.79 -1.42
CA TYR A 54 -1.46 -13.95 -1.51
C TYR A 54 -2.26 -15.24 -1.56
N GLY A 55 -1.61 -16.34 -1.97
CA GLY A 55 -2.24 -17.65 -1.96
C GLY A 55 -1.22 -18.77 -1.94
N THR A 56 -1.09 -19.46 -0.81
CA THR A 56 -0.22 -20.62 -0.68
C THR A 56 -0.69 -21.83 -1.50
N TRP A 57 -1.92 -21.77 -2.02
CA TRP A 57 -2.55 -22.76 -2.92
C TRP A 57 -2.32 -22.51 -4.41
N ILE A 58 -1.62 -21.42 -4.77
CA ILE A 58 -1.35 -21.07 -6.17
C ILE A 58 -0.13 -21.85 -6.65
N ASP A 59 -0.35 -22.82 -7.57
CA ASP A 59 0.71 -23.66 -8.11
C ASP A 59 1.71 -22.89 -9.01
N ASN A 60 1.22 -21.89 -9.74
CA ASN A 60 2.03 -21.05 -10.63
C ASN A 60 1.89 -19.59 -10.21
N VAL A 61 2.78 -19.16 -9.32
CA VAL A 61 2.80 -17.79 -8.76
C VAL A 61 3.28 -16.82 -9.83
N THR A 62 2.38 -15.92 -10.24
CA THR A 62 2.68 -14.80 -11.14
C THR A 62 2.07 -13.53 -10.55
N PRO A 63 2.53 -12.32 -10.94
CA PRO A 63 1.91 -11.08 -10.49
C PRO A 63 0.37 -11.07 -10.63
N GLU A 64 -0.14 -11.47 -11.78
CA GLU A 64 -1.58 -11.51 -12.05
C GLU A 64 -2.32 -12.55 -11.18
N SER A 65 -1.75 -13.76 -11.02
CA SER A 65 -2.40 -14.82 -10.23
C SER A 65 -2.49 -14.49 -8.74
N VAL A 66 -1.55 -13.71 -8.22
CA VAL A 66 -1.56 -13.25 -6.83
C VAL A 66 -2.46 -12.02 -6.69
N GLU A 67 -2.33 -11.03 -7.54
CA GLU A 67 -3.14 -9.82 -7.52
C GLU A 67 -4.65 -10.11 -7.57
N THR A 68 -5.06 -11.18 -8.24
CA THR A 68 -6.48 -11.57 -8.37
C THR A 68 -6.90 -12.66 -7.38
N ALA A 69 -6.02 -13.14 -6.51
CA ALA A 69 -6.25 -14.28 -5.64
C ALA A 69 -7.44 -14.13 -4.68
N TRP A 70 -7.76 -12.88 -4.30
CA TRP A 70 -8.83 -12.57 -3.35
C TRP A 70 -10.07 -11.95 -4.03
N GLY A 71 -10.23 -12.17 -5.35
CA GLY A 71 -11.46 -11.88 -6.09
C GLY A 71 -11.53 -10.53 -6.77
N ASN A 72 -10.52 -9.68 -6.59
CA ASN A 72 -10.43 -8.42 -7.32
C ASN A 72 -9.91 -8.63 -8.75
N PRO A 73 -10.29 -7.77 -9.70
CA PRO A 73 -9.65 -7.74 -11.02
C PRO A 73 -8.24 -7.16 -10.94
N VAL A 74 -7.42 -7.42 -11.95
CA VAL A 74 -6.12 -6.76 -12.13
C VAL A 74 -6.30 -5.24 -12.13
N THR A 75 -5.52 -4.53 -11.32
CA THR A 75 -5.56 -3.06 -11.24
C THR A 75 -5.22 -2.44 -12.59
N THR A 76 -5.99 -1.45 -12.99
CA THR A 76 -5.80 -0.70 -14.23
C THR A 76 -5.55 0.78 -13.95
N ARG A 77 -4.94 1.48 -14.92
CA ARG A 77 -4.78 2.94 -14.84
C ARG A 77 -6.13 3.65 -14.68
N GLN A 78 -7.20 3.13 -15.32
CA GLN A 78 -8.55 3.70 -15.23
C GLN A 78 -9.11 3.62 -13.81
N MET A 79 -8.81 2.56 -13.05
CA MET A 79 -9.19 2.48 -11.63
C MET A 79 -8.52 3.59 -10.83
N ILE A 80 -7.21 3.79 -11.02
CA ILE A 80 -6.46 4.84 -10.31
C ILE A 80 -6.99 6.24 -10.68
N ALA A 81 -7.25 6.48 -11.98
CA ALA A 81 -7.86 7.73 -12.44
C ALA A 81 -9.24 7.96 -11.79
N ALA A 82 -10.09 6.93 -11.70
CA ALA A 82 -11.40 7.01 -11.05
C ALA A 82 -11.29 7.36 -9.55
N VAL A 83 -10.26 6.87 -8.85
CA VAL A 83 -9.98 7.25 -7.46
C VAL A 83 -9.65 8.75 -7.37
N ARG A 84 -8.77 9.24 -8.25
CA ARG A 84 -8.41 10.66 -8.31
C ARG A 84 -9.60 11.55 -8.67
N GLU A 85 -10.35 11.16 -9.69
CA GLU A 85 -11.53 11.89 -10.16
C GLU A 85 -12.63 11.98 -9.10
N ARG A 86 -12.76 10.93 -8.26
CA ARG A 86 -13.74 10.92 -7.15
C ARG A 86 -13.41 11.92 -6.04
N GLY A 87 -12.16 12.39 -5.98
CA GLY A 87 -11.75 13.43 -5.03
C GLY A 87 -10.67 13.01 -4.01
N PHE A 88 -10.20 11.78 -4.06
CA PHE A 88 -9.04 11.37 -3.27
C PHE A 88 -7.77 12.05 -3.80
N ASN A 89 -6.87 12.43 -2.90
CA ASN A 89 -5.57 12.96 -3.29
C ASN A 89 -4.38 12.13 -2.73
N ALA A 90 -4.69 11.03 -2.06
CA ALA A 90 -3.70 10.07 -1.60
C ALA A 90 -4.19 8.63 -1.80
N ILE A 91 -3.25 7.72 -2.03
CA ILE A 91 -3.47 6.30 -2.15
C ILE A 91 -2.44 5.55 -1.30
N ARG A 92 -2.89 4.58 -0.52
CA ARG A 92 -2.01 3.57 0.09
C ARG A 92 -2.09 2.31 -0.78
N ILE A 93 -0.94 1.80 -1.16
CA ILE A 93 -0.77 0.62 -1.99
C ILE A 93 -0.16 -0.48 -1.11
N PRO A 94 -1.01 -1.29 -0.45
CA PRO A 94 -0.54 -2.44 0.30
C PRO A 94 0.10 -3.47 -0.64
N VAL A 95 1.29 -3.99 -0.28
CA VAL A 95 2.01 -4.97 -1.11
C VAL A 95 2.56 -6.09 -0.24
N THR A 96 2.24 -7.33 -0.60
CA THR A 96 2.84 -8.53 -0.04
C THR A 96 3.99 -8.99 -0.92
N TRP A 97 5.17 -9.07 -0.34
CA TRP A 97 6.42 -9.41 -1.05
C TRP A 97 6.81 -10.87 -0.87
N ALA A 98 6.29 -11.54 0.16
CA ALA A 98 6.73 -12.84 0.63
C ALA A 98 6.80 -13.93 -0.46
N GLN A 99 5.84 -13.97 -1.41
CA GLN A 99 5.81 -14.95 -2.50
C GLN A 99 6.72 -14.60 -3.68
N PHE A 100 7.26 -13.38 -3.68
CA PHE A 100 8.13 -12.84 -4.74
C PHE A 100 9.51 -12.44 -4.24
N THR A 101 9.90 -12.88 -3.04
CA THR A 101 11.23 -12.70 -2.50
C THR A 101 11.90 -14.03 -2.22
N ASP A 102 13.21 -14.10 -2.48
CA ASP A 102 14.01 -15.22 -2.04
C ASP A 102 14.31 -15.13 -0.52
N SER A 103 14.98 -16.15 0.00
CA SER A 103 15.38 -16.20 1.42
C SER A 103 16.34 -15.07 1.85
N ASN A 104 16.95 -14.38 0.90
CA ASN A 104 17.86 -13.27 1.16
C ASN A 104 17.17 -11.91 1.03
N GLY A 105 15.87 -11.87 0.68
CA GLY A 105 15.11 -10.63 0.49
C GLY A 105 15.23 -10.00 -0.90
N ASN A 106 15.85 -10.68 -1.87
CA ASN A 106 15.88 -10.19 -3.25
C ASN A 106 14.49 -10.35 -3.89
N VAL A 107 13.99 -9.28 -4.49
CA VAL A 107 12.65 -9.23 -5.09
C VAL A 107 12.67 -9.73 -6.52
N ASP A 108 11.65 -10.51 -6.91
CA ASP A 108 11.42 -10.89 -8.30
C ASP A 108 11.17 -9.67 -9.19
N GLY A 109 11.85 -9.63 -10.34
CA GLY A 109 11.81 -8.47 -11.23
C GLY A 109 10.44 -8.21 -11.87
N ALA A 110 9.62 -9.26 -12.11
CA ALA A 110 8.29 -9.10 -12.68
C ALA A 110 7.32 -8.50 -11.64
N TRP A 111 7.44 -8.91 -10.37
CA TRP A 111 6.67 -8.33 -9.27
C TRP A 111 7.05 -6.87 -9.03
N MET A 112 8.34 -6.56 -8.93
CA MET A 112 8.80 -5.19 -8.78
C MET A 112 8.31 -4.29 -9.92
N ALA A 113 8.37 -4.78 -11.18
CA ALA A 113 7.86 -4.04 -12.34
C ALA A 113 6.34 -3.81 -12.25
N ARG A 114 5.57 -4.79 -11.71
CA ARG A 114 4.13 -4.63 -11.51
C ARG A 114 3.80 -3.59 -10.44
N VAL A 115 4.45 -3.67 -9.28
CA VAL A 115 4.30 -2.68 -8.21
C VAL A 115 4.66 -1.28 -8.71
N ARG A 116 5.81 -1.14 -9.38
CA ARG A 116 6.23 0.12 -9.99
C ARG A 116 5.18 0.69 -10.95
N GLN A 117 4.59 -0.14 -11.80
CA GLN A 117 3.56 0.29 -12.74
C GLN A 117 2.35 0.93 -12.04
N VAL A 118 1.90 0.38 -10.91
CA VAL A 118 0.76 0.93 -10.15
C VAL A 118 1.17 2.22 -9.43
N VAL A 119 2.39 2.28 -8.89
CA VAL A 119 2.95 3.50 -8.30
C VAL A 119 3.06 4.61 -9.34
N ASP A 120 3.59 4.31 -10.53
CA ASP A 120 3.72 5.27 -11.64
C ASP A 120 2.36 5.86 -12.03
N TRP A 121 1.34 5.01 -12.22
CA TRP A 121 -0.02 5.49 -12.52
C TRP A 121 -0.58 6.40 -11.44
N SER A 122 -0.32 6.07 -10.16
CA SER A 122 -0.81 6.86 -9.03
C SER A 122 -0.15 8.24 -8.96
N LEU A 123 1.16 8.30 -9.19
CA LEU A 123 1.90 9.56 -9.24
C LEU A 123 1.55 10.40 -10.47
N ASP A 124 1.34 9.77 -11.63
CA ASP A 124 0.89 10.43 -12.87
C ASP A 124 -0.48 11.10 -12.69
N GLU A 125 -1.41 10.45 -11.95
CA GLU A 125 -2.72 11.03 -11.60
C GLU A 125 -2.61 12.11 -10.50
N GLY A 126 -1.40 12.40 -10.01
CA GLY A 126 -1.16 13.46 -9.02
C GLY A 126 -1.54 13.08 -7.60
N LEU A 127 -1.52 11.79 -7.26
CA LEU A 127 -1.76 11.30 -5.90
C LEU A 127 -0.48 11.35 -5.05
N TYR A 128 -0.62 11.55 -3.73
CA TYR A 128 0.35 11.11 -2.76
C TYR A 128 0.26 9.60 -2.61
N VAL A 129 1.38 8.90 -2.54
CA VAL A 129 1.43 7.44 -2.54
C VAL A 129 2.13 6.93 -1.30
N ILE A 130 1.53 5.97 -0.61
CA ILE A 130 2.17 5.17 0.44
C ILE A 130 2.38 3.77 -0.11
N LEU A 131 3.61 3.28 -0.08
CA LEU A 131 4.00 1.92 -0.47
C LEU A 131 4.55 1.19 0.75
N ASN A 132 4.08 -0.05 1.02
CA ASN A 132 4.44 -0.77 2.23
C ASN A 132 4.92 -2.22 2.01
N VAL A 133 5.25 -2.86 3.13
CA VAL A 133 5.41 -4.30 3.29
C VAL A 133 4.21 -4.80 4.10
N HIS A 134 3.27 -5.55 3.45
CA HIS A 134 1.96 -5.81 4.03
C HIS A 134 1.85 -7.19 4.71
N HIS A 135 1.41 -8.24 4.02
CA HIS A 135 1.21 -9.56 4.65
C HIS A 135 2.50 -10.40 4.78
N ASP A 136 3.66 -9.82 4.58
CA ASP A 136 4.93 -10.29 5.15
C ASP A 136 4.87 -10.25 6.69
N THR A 137 3.95 -9.46 7.23
CA THR A 137 3.51 -9.32 8.62
C THR A 137 2.07 -9.84 8.79
N GLY A 138 1.47 -9.66 9.96
CA GLY A 138 0.09 -10.05 10.25
C GLY A 138 -0.02 -11.43 10.89
N GLU A 139 -1.16 -12.09 10.71
CA GLU A 139 -1.35 -13.44 11.23
C GLU A 139 -0.38 -14.42 10.58
N HIS A 140 0.25 -15.25 11.42
CA HIS A 140 1.16 -16.30 11.01
C HIS A 140 0.63 -17.69 11.40
N GLY A 141 1.13 -18.73 10.74
CA GLY A 141 0.68 -20.11 10.93
C GLY A 141 0.61 -20.88 9.61
N GLN A 142 -0.12 -21.98 9.63
CA GLN A 142 -0.32 -22.80 8.44
C GLN A 142 -1.08 -21.97 7.37
N ASP A 143 -0.67 -22.10 6.12
CA ASP A 143 -1.26 -21.43 4.96
C ASP A 143 -1.13 -19.89 4.97
N LYS A 144 -0.22 -19.35 5.81
CA LYS A 144 0.14 -17.93 5.84
C LYS A 144 1.51 -17.71 5.21
N VAL A 145 1.69 -16.53 4.62
CA VAL A 145 2.98 -16.13 4.01
C VAL A 145 3.81 -15.24 4.93
N CYS A 146 3.25 -14.83 6.07
CA CYS A 146 3.90 -14.00 7.06
C CYS A 146 5.19 -14.64 7.57
N TRP A 147 6.28 -13.86 7.57
CA TRP A 147 7.60 -14.29 8.06
C TRP A 147 8.21 -13.28 9.05
N MET A 148 7.60 -12.11 9.19
CA MET A 148 7.97 -11.07 10.15
C MET A 148 7.02 -11.15 11.36
N ILE A 149 7.58 -11.41 12.54
CA ILE A 149 6.83 -11.55 13.79
C ILE A 149 7.41 -10.60 14.82
N ALA A 150 6.55 -9.99 15.64
CA ALA A 150 6.96 -9.13 16.74
C ALA A 150 7.50 -9.97 17.89
N ASP A 151 8.71 -10.49 17.71
CA ASP A 151 9.49 -11.36 18.61
C ASP A 151 10.97 -11.15 18.34
N MET A 152 11.78 -10.92 19.36
CA MET A 152 13.20 -10.64 19.20
C MET A 152 13.99 -11.85 18.66
N GLY A 153 13.53 -13.07 18.93
CA GLY A 153 14.13 -14.29 18.35
C GLY A 153 13.94 -14.34 16.84
N THR A 154 12.72 -14.05 16.38
CA THR A 154 12.37 -13.95 14.95
C THR A 154 13.12 -12.77 14.31
N TYR A 155 13.07 -11.58 14.91
CA TYR A 155 13.80 -10.40 14.41
C TYR A 155 15.29 -10.75 14.18
N ASN A 156 15.97 -11.32 15.16
CA ASN A 156 17.39 -11.70 15.05
C ASN A 156 17.67 -12.71 13.93
N SER A 157 16.68 -13.48 13.51
CA SER A 157 16.83 -14.48 12.45
C SER A 157 16.51 -13.94 11.04
N VAL A 158 15.73 -12.86 10.92
CA VAL A 158 15.23 -12.36 9.63
C VAL A 158 15.60 -10.91 9.33
N HIS A 159 16.27 -10.19 10.24
CA HIS A 159 16.57 -8.77 10.05
C HIS A 159 17.40 -8.48 8.80
N ASP A 160 18.34 -9.36 8.42
CA ASP A 160 19.12 -9.21 7.19
C ASP A 160 18.24 -9.35 5.94
N ARG A 161 17.29 -10.30 5.96
CA ARG A 161 16.30 -10.45 4.88
C ARG A 161 15.42 -9.21 4.76
N TYR A 162 14.97 -8.65 5.88
CA TYR A 162 14.16 -7.44 5.91
C TYR A 162 14.93 -6.21 5.39
N ALA A 163 16.18 -6.04 5.80
CA ALA A 163 17.05 -4.99 5.28
C ALA A 163 17.28 -5.14 3.77
N SER A 164 17.50 -6.37 3.27
CA SER A 164 17.67 -6.63 1.83
C SER A 164 16.40 -6.33 1.03
N LEU A 165 15.22 -6.69 1.56
CA LEU A 165 13.92 -6.36 0.95
C LEU A 165 13.77 -4.85 0.81
N TRP A 166 13.97 -4.08 1.90
CA TRP A 166 13.87 -2.62 1.86
C TRP A 166 14.95 -1.97 1.01
N THR A 167 16.15 -2.55 0.94
CA THR A 167 17.18 -2.08 0.00
C THR A 167 16.71 -2.24 -1.44
N SER A 168 16.12 -3.39 -1.79
CA SER A 168 15.60 -3.64 -3.14
C SER A 168 14.49 -2.65 -3.51
N ILE A 169 13.53 -2.41 -2.60
CA ILE A 169 12.44 -1.46 -2.80
C ILE A 169 12.99 -0.03 -2.90
N ALA A 170 13.83 0.38 -1.96
CA ALA A 170 14.34 1.74 -1.89
C ALA A 170 15.24 2.10 -3.07
N GLU A 171 16.06 1.18 -3.59
CA GLU A 171 16.88 1.41 -4.79
C GLU A 171 16.01 1.53 -6.05
N GLU A 172 14.94 0.73 -6.21
CA GLU A 172 14.01 0.82 -7.34
C GLU A 172 13.34 2.20 -7.42
N PHE A 173 12.93 2.75 -6.28
CA PHE A 173 12.21 4.01 -6.22
C PHE A 173 13.07 5.22 -5.79
N LYS A 174 14.39 5.08 -5.87
CA LYS A 174 15.35 6.06 -5.35
C LYS A 174 15.22 7.46 -5.94
N ASP A 175 14.89 7.55 -7.23
CA ASP A 175 14.79 8.80 -7.97
C ASP A 175 13.37 9.37 -8.04
N TYR A 176 12.39 8.67 -7.44
CA TYR A 176 11.00 9.12 -7.35
C TYR A 176 10.88 10.33 -6.42
N ASP A 177 10.01 11.26 -6.76
CA ASP A 177 9.80 12.46 -5.94
C ASP A 177 9.17 12.12 -4.57
N ASN A 178 9.11 13.12 -3.69
CA ASN A 178 8.66 12.95 -2.31
C ASN A 178 7.14 12.78 -2.15
N ARG A 179 6.34 12.77 -3.24
CA ARG A 179 4.94 12.32 -3.16
C ARG A 179 4.84 10.83 -2.84
N LEU A 180 5.87 10.04 -3.15
CA LEU A 180 5.98 8.65 -2.71
C LEU A 180 6.58 8.59 -1.31
N MET A 181 5.85 8.01 -0.39
CA MET A 181 6.25 7.67 0.99
C MET A 181 6.43 6.17 1.12
N PHE A 182 7.30 5.74 2.03
CA PHE A 182 7.45 4.33 2.37
C PHE A 182 6.94 4.07 3.78
N GLU A 183 6.20 2.99 3.95
CA GLU A 183 5.71 2.48 5.23
C GLU A 183 6.41 1.15 5.53
N GLY A 184 7.12 1.09 6.65
CA GLY A 184 8.08 0.02 6.95
C GLY A 184 7.50 -1.37 6.99
N TYR A 185 6.34 -1.51 7.59
CA TYR A 185 5.61 -2.77 7.77
C TYR A 185 4.15 -2.47 8.13
N ASN A 186 3.26 -3.42 7.85
CA ASN A 186 1.84 -3.32 8.19
C ASN A 186 1.61 -3.66 9.69
N GLU A 187 0.95 -4.74 9.99
CA GLU A 187 0.49 -5.15 11.31
C GLU A 187 1.36 -6.29 11.86
N LEU A 188 2.43 -5.95 12.59
CA LEU A 188 3.33 -6.92 13.22
C LEU A 188 2.70 -7.51 14.48
N LEU A 189 2.34 -8.80 14.43
CA LEU A 189 1.77 -9.55 15.54
C LEU A 189 2.85 -10.33 16.31
N ASP A 190 2.60 -10.56 17.61
CA ASP A 190 3.43 -11.42 18.45
C ASP A 190 3.24 -12.92 18.09
N PRO A 191 4.08 -13.85 18.60
CA PRO A 191 3.99 -15.28 18.30
C PRO A 191 2.63 -15.93 18.62
N ASN A 192 1.76 -15.25 19.35
CA ASN A 192 0.42 -15.71 19.71
C ASN A 192 -0.69 -15.10 18.87
N ASN A 193 -0.37 -14.34 17.82
CA ASN A 193 -1.33 -13.58 17.00
C ASN A 193 -2.25 -12.69 17.86
N THR A 194 -1.67 -11.95 18.82
CA THR A 194 -2.45 -11.13 19.75
C THR A 194 -2.72 -9.76 19.17
N TRP A 195 -3.98 -9.44 18.94
CA TRP A 195 -4.43 -8.12 18.51
C TRP A 195 -4.51 -7.14 19.70
N ASN A 196 -4.43 -5.84 19.44
CA ASN A 196 -4.40 -4.71 20.36
C ASN A 196 -3.09 -4.61 21.17
N ALA A 197 -2.95 -5.26 22.31
CA ALA A 197 -1.72 -5.26 23.09
C ALA A 197 -1.07 -6.65 23.09
N PRO A 198 0.27 -6.76 22.92
CA PRO A 198 0.92 -8.05 22.80
C PRO A 198 0.86 -8.84 24.12
N SER A 199 0.67 -10.16 24.01
CA SER A 199 0.72 -11.06 25.16
C SER A 199 2.15 -11.33 25.64
N THR A 200 3.15 -11.11 24.78
CA THR A 200 4.58 -11.25 25.08
C THR A 200 5.21 -9.97 25.66
N GLY A 201 4.42 -8.88 25.76
CA GLY A 201 4.83 -7.65 26.43
C GLY A 201 6.06 -6.99 25.78
N ASP A 202 7.09 -6.70 26.60
CA ASP A 202 8.27 -5.93 26.18
C ASP A 202 9.04 -6.57 25.02
N ASP A 203 9.02 -7.89 24.86
CA ASP A 203 9.72 -8.57 23.76
C ASP A 203 9.14 -8.18 22.40
N ALA A 204 7.79 -8.17 22.27
CA ALA A 204 7.12 -7.74 21.06
C ALA A 204 7.36 -6.25 20.76
N TYR A 205 7.28 -5.39 21.78
CA TYR A 205 7.55 -3.96 21.60
C TYR A 205 8.99 -3.69 21.16
N ASN A 206 9.96 -4.40 21.74
CA ASN A 206 11.37 -4.31 21.36
C ASN A 206 11.59 -4.75 19.91
N ALA A 207 10.91 -5.81 19.46
CA ALA A 207 10.99 -6.27 18.09
C ALA A 207 10.41 -5.23 17.11
N VAL A 208 9.22 -4.68 17.37
CA VAL A 208 8.60 -3.63 16.56
C VAL A 208 9.53 -2.41 16.44
N ASN A 209 10.05 -1.92 17.57
CA ASN A 209 10.97 -0.79 17.59
C ASN A 209 12.28 -1.10 16.83
N SER A 210 12.75 -2.35 16.85
CA SER A 210 13.95 -2.78 16.12
C SER A 210 13.71 -2.85 14.62
N TYR A 211 12.56 -3.35 14.16
CA TYR A 211 12.19 -3.32 12.75
C TYR A 211 12.02 -1.88 12.25
N ALA A 212 11.40 -0.99 13.05
CA ALA A 212 11.25 0.42 12.70
C ALA A 212 12.60 1.12 12.51
N GLN A 213 13.56 0.91 13.44
CA GLN A 213 14.89 1.48 13.33
C GLN A 213 15.65 0.94 12.11
N LEU A 214 15.60 -0.39 11.90
CA LEU A 214 16.29 -1.02 10.77
C LEU A 214 15.73 -0.53 9.41
N PHE A 215 14.43 -0.34 9.31
CA PHE A 215 13.78 0.23 8.13
C PHE A 215 14.33 1.63 7.82
N VAL A 216 14.30 2.54 8.80
CA VAL A 216 14.78 3.91 8.63
C VAL A 216 16.25 3.91 8.20
N ASP A 217 17.12 3.19 8.91
CA ASP A 217 18.56 3.11 8.61
C ASP A 217 18.81 2.57 7.20
N THR A 218 18.09 1.50 6.82
CA THR A 218 18.23 0.85 5.51
C THR A 218 17.83 1.80 4.38
N VAL A 219 16.66 2.44 4.47
CA VAL A 219 16.19 3.34 3.41
C VAL A 219 17.12 4.55 3.29
N ARG A 220 17.53 5.15 4.40
CA ARG A 220 18.47 6.30 4.40
C ARG A 220 19.82 5.95 3.76
N ALA A 221 20.33 4.74 3.99
CA ALA A 221 21.59 4.27 3.43
C ALA A 221 21.61 4.19 1.90
N THR A 222 20.46 4.05 1.24
CA THR A 222 20.37 4.02 -0.24
C THR A 222 20.62 5.40 -0.86
N GLY A 223 20.45 6.49 -0.14
CA GLY A 223 20.71 7.87 -0.62
C GLY A 223 19.73 8.34 -1.70
N GLY A 224 20.15 9.25 -2.58
CA GLY A 224 19.25 9.86 -3.56
C GLY A 224 18.08 10.59 -2.86
N ASN A 225 16.88 10.53 -3.43
CA ASN A 225 15.70 11.13 -2.80
C ASN A 225 15.27 10.41 -1.50
N ASN A 226 15.74 9.19 -1.27
CA ASN A 226 15.48 8.45 -0.03
C ASN A 226 16.20 9.07 1.19
N ALA A 227 17.23 9.90 0.97
CA ALA A 227 17.88 10.62 2.06
C ALA A 227 16.93 11.56 2.81
N THR A 228 15.88 12.06 2.14
CA THR A 228 14.89 12.99 2.70
C THR A 228 13.43 12.56 2.45
N ARG A 229 13.20 11.35 1.95
CA ARG A 229 11.86 10.80 1.77
C ARG A 229 11.16 10.67 3.12
N ASN A 230 9.88 11.05 3.20
CA ASN A 230 9.10 10.80 4.40
C ASN A 230 8.85 9.30 4.59
N LEU A 231 9.17 8.79 5.77
CA LEU A 231 9.07 7.40 6.15
C LEU A 231 7.99 7.22 7.23
N ILE A 232 7.21 6.17 7.08
CA ILE A 232 6.08 5.85 7.95
C ILE A 232 6.43 4.62 8.77
N VAL A 233 6.24 4.69 10.08
CA VAL A 233 6.47 3.61 11.03
C VAL A 233 5.21 3.34 11.85
N ASN A 234 4.88 2.07 12.00
CA ASN A 234 3.65 1.64 12.65
C ASN A 234 3.92 1.22 14.10
N THR A 235 2.91 1.38 14.93
CA THR A 235 2.91 0.80 16.28
C THR A 235 2.79 -0.73 16.21
N TYR A 236 2.88 -1.43 17.36
CA TYR A 236 2.60 -2.86 17.40
C TYR A 236 1.20 -3.13 16.82
N VAL A 237 1.11 -4.00 15.82
CA VAL A 237 -0.10 -4.33 15.04
C VAL A 237 -0.85 -3.09 14.51
N ALA A 238 -0.12 -1.99 14.29
CA ALA A 238 -0.69 -0.66 13.97
C ALA A 238 -1.79 -0.20 14.96
N SER A 239 -1.85 -0.75 16.16
CA SER A 239 -2.91 -0.50 17.13
C SER A 239 -2.85 0.90 17.72
N ALA A 240 -4.04 1.50 17.88
CA ALA A 240 -4.26 2.74 18.62
C ALA A 240 -4.55 2.53 20.13
N ASP A 241 -4.40 1.30 20.65
CA ASP A 241 -4.55 1.02 22.07
C ASP A 241 -3.56 1.82 22.92
N GLN A 242 -4.03 2.38 24.04
CA GLN A 242 -3.20 3.26 24.88
C GLN A 242 -1.93 2.57 25.41
N ALA A 243 -1.98 1.27 25.69
CA ALA A 243 -0.81 0.53 26.16
C ALA A 243 0.23 0.42 25.06
N VAL A 244 -0.20 0.20 23.82
CA VAL A 244 0.65 0.14 22.63
C VAL A 244 1.25 1.50 22.32
N LEU A 245 0.43 2.55 22.32
CA LEU A 245 0.90 3.92 22.12
C LEU A 245 1.96 4.30 23.15
N ASN A 246 1.76 3.93 24.43
CA ASN A 246 2.71 4.25 25.51
C ASN A 246 4.05 3.51 25.36
N ALA A 247 4.05 2.30 24.81
CA ALA A 247 5.24 1.48 24.63
C ALA A 247 6.02 1.81 23.33
N PHE A 248 5.40 2.52 22.40
CA PHE A 248 6.04 2.86 21.12
C PHE A 248 7.17 3.86 21.29
N VAL A 249 8.31 3.55 20.68
CA VAL A 249 9.50 4.40 20.62
C VAL A 249 9.76 4.78 19.16
N LEU A 250 9.71 6.09 18.89
CA LEU A 250 10.03 6.59 17.56
C LEU A 250 11.50 6.27 17.22
N PRO A 251 11.81 5.70 16.04
CA PRO A 251 13.18 5.47 15.65
C PRO A 251 13.96 6.78 15.51
N THR A 252 15.27 6.72 15.67
CA THR A 252 16.16 7.85 15.34
C THR A 252 16.31 7.95 13.82
N ASP A 253 16.37 9.17 13.32
CA ASP A 253 16.61 9.44 11.89
C ASP A 253 17.81 10.36 11.72
N THR A 254 18.57 10.19 10.65
CA THR A 254 19.69 11.06 10.27
C THR A 254 19.21 12.39 9.69
N VAL A 255 17.95 12.49 9.29
CA VAL A 255 17.30 13.71 8.81
C VAL A 255 16.12 14.04 9.73
N GLN A 256 15.98 15.33 10.09
CA GLN A 256 14.89 15.78 10.96
C GLN A 256 13.60 15.97 10.18
N ASP A 257 12.46 15.83 10.86
CA ASP A 257 11.12 16.16 10.39
C ASP A 257 10.64 15.33 9.19
N HIS A 258 11.17 14.11 9.01
CA HIS A 258 10.83 13.20 7.92
C HIS A 258 10.27 11.83 8.36
N LEU A 259 9.78 11.76 9.60
CA LEU A 259 9.07 10.56 10.10
C LEU A 259 7.58 10.87 10.33
N ILE A 260 6.76 9.87 10.04
CA ILE A 260 5.32 9.84 10.27
C ILE A 260 5.04 8.58 11.09
N CYS A 261 4.15 8.64 12.07
CA CYS A 261 3.67 7.44 12.74
C CYS A 261 2.28 7.08 12.21
N GLU A 262 2.04 5.79 12.02
CA GLU A 262 0.78 5.26 11.52
C GLU A 262 0.12 4.32 12.52
N VAL A 263 -1.22 4.38 12.57
CA VAL A 263 -2.07 3.43 13.27
C VAL A 263 -3.24 3.01 12.37
N HIS A 264 -3.84 1.86 12.68
CA HIS A 264 -5.11 1.41 12.14
C HIS A 264 -6.19 1.51 13.21
N ALA A 265 -7.35 2.03 12.85
CA ALA A 265 -8.37 2.28 13.88
C ALA A 265 -9.79 2.09 13.34
N TYR A 266 -10.27 0.86 13.39
CA TYR A 266 -11.65 0.47 13.10
C TYR A 266 -12.54 0.66 14.33
N THR A 267 -12.59 1.90 14.88
CA THR A 267 -13.23 2.25 16.14
C THR A 267 -14.61 2.88 15.92
N PRO A 268 -15.66 2.38 16.59
CA PRO A 268 -15.68 1.24 17.53
C PRO A 268 -15.84 -0.10 16.78
N TRP A 269 -15.04 -1.10 17.12
CA TRP A 269 -15.04 -2.40 16.48
C TRP A 269 -16.41 -3.09 16.45
N ASP A 270 -17.19 -2.97 17.52
CA ASP A 270 -18.53 -3.54 17.60
C ASP A 270 -19.50 -2.99 16.53
N PHE A 271 -19.28 -1.78 16.04
CA PHE A 271 -20.08 -1.16 14.99
C PHE A 271 -19.46 -1.37 13.59
N THR A 272 -18.14 -1.29 13.51
CA THR A 272 -17.43 -1.30 12.23
C THR A 272 -17.26 -2.69 11.63
N SER A 273 -17.45 -3.75 12.45
CA SER A 273 -17.35 -5.13 11.97
C SER A 273 -18.47 -5.99 12.58
N HIS A 274 -19.07 -6.84 11.73
CA HIS A 274 -20.02 -7.87 12.17
C HIS A 274 -19.37 -8.91 13.10
N LEU A 275 -18.04 -9.05 13.05
CA LEU A 275 -17.29 -9.92 13.96
C LEU A 275 -17.18 -9.34 15.38
N GLY A 276 -17.30 -8.02 15.53
CA GLY A 276 -17.42 -7.36 16.83
C GLY A 276 -18.80 -7.63 17.44
N ASN A 277 -19.84 -7.09 16.82
CA ASN A 277 -21.23 -7.30 17.24
C ASN A 277 -22.20 -7.12 16.06
N ALA A 278 -22.58 -8.20 15.38
CA ALA A 278 -23.47 -8.17 14.22
C ALA A 278 -24.86 -7.55 14.48
N SER A 279 -25.23 -7.31 15.73
CA SER A 279 -26.50 -6.64 16.09
C SER A 279 -26.33 -5.13 16.30
N TYR A 280 -25.12 -4.60 16.31
CA TYR A 280 -24.85 -3.20 16.57
C TYR A 280 -24.59 -2.43 15.26
N THR A 281 -25.65 -2.17 14.53
CA THR A 281 -25.64 -1.60 13.19
C THR A 281 -26.05 -0.12 13.14
N THR A 282 -26.31 0.51 14.29
CA THR A 282 -26.74 1.91 14.40
C THR A 282 -25.60 2.78 14.90
N PHE A 283 -25.34 3.88 14.20
CA PHE A 283 -24.36 4.88 14.60
C PHE A 283 -24.94 5.84 15.67
N ASP A 284 -24.63 5.59 16.91
CA ASP A 284 -25.17 6.30 18.07
C ASP A 284 -24.13 7.17 18.81
N ASP A 285 -24.52 7.74 19.95
CA ASP A 285 -23.65 8.58 20.76
C ASP A 285 -22.51 7.80 21.43
N ASN A 286 -22.65 6.48 21.63
CA ASN A 286 -21.56 5.66 22.13
C ASN A 286 -20.45 5.52 21.07
N CYS A 287 -20.82 5.36 19.80
CA CYS A 287 -19.87 5.39 18.69
C CYS A 287 -19.12 6.73 18.63
N ARG A 288 -19.85 7.85 18.71
CA ARG A 288 -19.25 9.20 18.68
C ARG A 288 -18.25 9.39 19.81
N ASN A 289 -18.63 9.03 21.04
CA ASN A 289 -17.75 9.17 22.21
C ASN A 289 -16.46 8.35 22.08
N GLN A 290 -16.52 7.15 21.50
CA GLN A 290 -15.32 6.34 21.27
C GLN A 290 -14.41 6.95 20.20
N ILE A 291 -14.98 7.49 19.11
CA ILE A 291 -14.21 8.21 18.08
C ILE A 291 -13.56 9.47 18.67
N ASP A 292 -14.29 10.25 19.47
CA ASP A 292 -13.73 11.45 20.12
C ASP A 292 -12.57 11.11 21.05
N GLY A 293 -12.70 10.02 21.81
CA GLY A 293 -11.64 9.50 22.67
C GLY A 293 -10.41 9.07 21.86
N LEU A 294 -10.61 8.34 20.75
CA LEU A 294 -9.56 7.94 19.84
C LEU A 294 -8.80 9.16 19.30
N MET A 295 -9.50 10.14 18.73
CA MET A 295 -8.86 11.32 18.11
C MET A 295 -8.08 12.15 19.13
N SER A 296 -8.60 12.32 20.34
CA SER A 296 -7.91 13.00 21.45
C SER A 296 -6.65 12.25 21.87
N ASN A 297 -6.70 10.92 21.96
CA ASN A 297 -5.54 10.10 22.30
C ASN A 297 -4.45 10.18 21.23
N LEU A 298 -4.83 10.10 19.94
CA LEU A 298 -3.88 10.19 18.83
C LEU A 298 -3.27 11.58 18.68
N SER A 299 -4.03 12.66 18.90
CA SER A 299 -3.51 14.02 18.94
C SER A 299 -2.48 14.19 20.07
N SER A 300 -2.77 13.66 21.26
CA SER A 300 -1.82 13.65 22.39
C SER A 300 -0.58 12.80 22.10
N PHE A 301 -0.74 11.70 21.40
CA PHE A 301 0.34 10.81 20.99
C PHE A 301 1.26 11.50 19.96
N SER A 302 0.70 12.14 18.94
CA SER A 302 1.44 12.95 17.96
C SER A 302 2.25 14.06 18.65
N ALA A 303 1.63 14.80 19.56
CA ALA A 303 2.31 15.85 20.32
C ALA A 303 3.47 15.30 21.18
N ARG A 304 3.32 14.09 21.75
CA ARG A 304 4.38 13.42 22.53
C ARG A 304 5.55 12.98 21.67
N LEU A 305 5.26 12.45 20.46
CA LEU A 305 6.29 11.99 19.52
C LEU A 305 6.99 13.16 18.82
N GLY A 306 6.31 14.30 18.64
CA GLY A 306 6.80 15.42 17.83
C GLY A 306 6.78 15.17 16.34
N VAL A 307 5.97 14.19 15.87
CA VAL A 307 5.77 13.86 14.45
C VAL A 307 4.28 13.72 14.16
N PRO A 308 3.82 13.94 12.91
CA PRO A 308 2.44 13.71 12.55
C PRO A 308 2.04 12.23 12.71
N VAL A 309 0.79 12.01 13.08
CA VAL A 309 0.16 10.69 13.13
C VAL A 309 -0.93 10.62 12.07
N ILE A 310 -0.97 9.51 11.33
CA ILE A 310 -2.03 9.20 10.37
C ILE A 310 -2.76 7.92 10.77
N ILE A 311 -4.00 7.78 10.30
CA ILE A 311 -4.75 6.53 10.35
C ILE A 311 -4.70 5.92 8.95
N GLY A 312 -3.80 4.96 8.73
CA GLY A 312 -3.57 4.31 7.45
C GLY A 312 -4.70 3.38 7.03
N GLU A 313 -5.47 2.89 8.03
CA GLU A 313 -6.68 2.11 7.77
C GLU A 313 -7.78 2.45 8.75
N PHE A 314 -8.95 2.77 8.21
CA PHE A 314 -10.23 2.81 8.90
C PHE A 314 -11.33 2.42 7.93
N GLY A 315 -12.48 2.00 8.44
CA GLY A 315 -13.59 1.61 7.60
C GLY A 315 -14.75 1.07 8.42
N VAL A 316 -15.82 0.70 7.72
CA VAL A 316 -17.00 0.06 8.29
C VAL A 316 -17.58 -0.89 7.28
N GLU A 317 -17.78 -2.13 7.69
CA GLU A 317 -18.36 -3.20 6.87
C GLU A 317 -19.79 -2.89 6.43
N ASN A 318 -20.15 -3.42 5.28
CA ASN A 318 -21.54 -3.41 4.83
C ASN A 318 -22.37 -4.38 5.69
N GLN A 319 -23.17 -3.85 6.58
CA GLN A 319 -24.16 -4.59 7.39
C GLN A 319 -25.60 -4.24 6.95
N ASN A 320 -25.81 -3.86 5.68
CA ASN A 320 -27.06 -3.35 5.13
C ASN A 320 -27.58 -2.08 5.82
N ASN A 321 -26.67 -1.20 6.25
CA ASN A 321 -26.92 -0.02 7.06
C ASN A 321 -26.26 1.24 6.50
N ASP A 322 -26.30 1.46 5.19
CA ASP A 322 -25.56 2.53 4.49
C ASP A 322 -25.77 3.93 5.07
N ALA A 323 -26.96 4.24 5.59
CA ALA A 323 -27.23 5.55 6.22
C ALA A 323 -26.40 5.74 7.51
N ASP A 324 -26.27 4.69 8.32
CA ASP A 324 -25.45 4.70 9.54
C ASP A 324 -23.95 4.67 9.21
N ARG A 325 -23.56 3.90 8.19
CA ARG A 325 -22.18 3.89 7.65
C ARG A 325 -21.77 5.28 7.19
N ALA A 326 -22.60 5.94 6.39
CA ALA A 326 -22.32 7.31 5.92
C ALA A 326 -22.22 8.30 7.08
N SER A 327 -23.10 8.19 8.08
CA SER A 327 -23.06 9.04 9.28
C SER A 327 -21.79 8.82 10.10
N TYR A 328 -21.35 7.56 10.23
CA TYR A 328 -20.08 7.19 10.86
C TYR A 328 -18.89 7.78 10.10
N ILE A 329 -18.82 7.58 8.77
CA ILE A 329 -17.72 8.06 7.93
C ILE A 329 -17.60 9.58 8.01
N ALA A 330 -18.73 10.30 7.86
CA ALA A 330 -18.77 11.77 7.96
C ALA A 330 -18.23 12.26 9.30
N TYR A 331 -18.69 11.65 10.40
CA TYR A 331 -18.27 12.01 11.73
C TYR A 331 -16.79 11.71 11.96
N TYR A 332 -16.34 10.51 11.59
CA TYR A 332 -14.95 10.06 11.77
C TYR A 332 -13.96 10.99 11.06
N VAL A 333 -14.22 11.29 9.77
CA VAL A 333 -13.37 12.16 8.96
C VAL A 333 -13.33 13.58 9.51
N THR A 334 -14.50 14.13 9.91
CA THR A 334 -14.58 15.45 10.53
C THR A 334 -13.75 15.52 11.81
N ARG A 335 -13.90 14.53 12.71
CA ARG A 335 -13.18 14.51 13.99
C ARG A 335 -11.68 14.31 13.80
N ALA A 336 -11.28 13.47 12.83
CA ALA A 336 -9.88 13.31 12.45
C ALA A 336 -9.27 14.64 11.96
N ALA A 337 -9.97 15.33 11.06
CA ALA A 337 -9.52 16.61 10.52
C ALA A 337 -9.37 17.71 11.61
N GLU A 338 -10.32 17.79 12.55
CA GLU A 338 -10.28 18.72 13.68
C GLU A 338 -9.10 18.46 14.63
N ASN A 339 -8.55 17.24 14.64
CA ASN A 339 -7.40 16.84 15.44
C ASN A 339 -6.09 16.77 14.63
N GLY A 340 -6.08 17.26 13.37
CA GLY A 340 -4.91 17.27 12.50
C GLY A 340 -4.50 15.89 11.97
N ILE A 341 -5.36 14.88 12.09
CA ILE A 341 -5.12 13.50 11.69
C ILE A 341 -5.65 13.28 10.29
N LYS A 342 -4.88 12.64 9.42
CA LYS A 342 -5.31 12.22 8.08
C LYS A 342 -5.68 10.76 8.09
N VAL A 343 -6.67 10.40 7.28
CA VAL A 343 -7.25 9.06 7.27
C VAL A 343 -7.27 8.46 5.86
N PHE A 344 -7.11 7.14 5.79
CA PHE A 344 -7.16 6.36 4.56
C PHE A 344 -8.24 5.29 4.72
N ILE A 345 -9.30 5.38 3.92
CA ILE A 345 -10.37 4.39 3.98
C ILE A 345 -9.87 3.04 3.44
N TRP A 346 -10.14 1.97 4.19
CA TRP A 346 -9.89 0.61 3.71
C TRP A 346 -10.98 0.20 2.72
N ASP A 347 -10.56 -0.22 1.54
CA ASP A 347 -11.43 -0.73 0.49
C ASP A 347 -10.85 -2.04 -0.05
N ASN A 348 -11.48 -3.15 0.28
CA ASN A 348 -11.07 -4.48 -0.16
C ASN A 348 -11.68 -4.88 -1.53
N GLY A 349 -12.39 -3.96 -2.20
CA GLY A 349 -12.99 -4.17 -3.52
C GLY A 349 -14.25 -5.03 -3.55
N LEU A 350 -14.69 -5.56 -2.41
CA LEU A 350 -15.87 -6.41 -2.27
C LEU A 350 -16.95 -5.65 -1.48
N SER A 351 -18.20 -5.65 -1.97
CA SER A 351 -19.29 -4.85 -1.40
C SER A 351 -20.43 -5.67 -0.79
N ASP A 352 -20.27 -7.00 -0.66
CA ASP A 352 -21.24 -7.87 -0.03
C ASP A 352 -21.34 -7.61 1.48
N TYR A 353 -22.29 -8.26 2.15
CA TYR A 353 -22.42 -8.19 3.62
C TYR A 353 -21.12 -8.65 4.31
N GLY A 354 -20.62 -7.83 5.22
CA GLY A 354 -19.38 -8.09 5.95
C GLY A 354 -18.13 -7.64 5.21
N GLU A 355 -18.26 -6.89 4.11
CA GLU A 355 -17.14 -6.40 3.30
C GLU A 355 -17.01 -4.88 3.39
N TYR A 356 -15.81 -4.37 3.13
CA TYR A 356 -15.47 -2.95 3.28
C TYR A 356 -15.53 -2.16 1.97
N GLY A 357 -15.73 -2.83 0.83
CA GLY A 357 -15.64 -2.19 -0.49
C GLY A 357 -16.65 -1.07 -0.68
N VAL A 358 -16.16 0.04 -1.19
CA VAL A 358 -16.97 1.21 -1.57
C VAL A 358 -16.83 1.55 -3.06
N PHE A 359 -15.89 0.90 -3.75
CA PHE A 359 -15.58 1.05 -5.17
C PHE A 359 -15.67 -0.30 -5.89
N ASP A 360 -16.64 -0.44 -6.78
CA ASP A 360 -16.68 -1.59 -7.70
C ASP A 360 -15.63 -1.40 -8.80
N ARG A 361 -14.57 -2.17 -8.71
CA ARG A 361 -13.40 -2.10 -9.58
C ARG A 361 -13.64 -2.63 -11.00
N ASN A 362 -14.72 -3.40 -11.22
CA ASN A 362 -15.09 -3.91 -12.53
C ASN A 362 -15.89 -2.88 -13.33
N SER A 363 -16.86 -2.22 -12.69
CA SER A 363 -17.73 -1.23 -13.30
C SER A 363 -17.22 0.21 -13.19
N LEU A 364 -16.19 0.44 -12.36
CA LEU A 364 -15.66 1.76 -11.99
C LEU A 364 -16.72 2.66 -11.35
N THR A 365 -17.60 2.09 -10.53
CA THR A 365 -18.68 2.83 -9.85
C THR A 365 -18.50 2.81 -8.33
N TRP A 366 -18.96 3.87 -7.68
CA TRP A 366 -18.83 4.07 -6.25
C TRP A 366 -20.16 3.83 -5.51
N ASN A 367 -20.07 3.36 -4.26
CA ASN A 367 -21.17 3.55 -3.32
C ASN A 367 -21.25 5.03 -2.96
N GLU A 368 -22.06 5.78 -3.73
CA GLU A 368 -22.13 7.25 -3.61
C GLU A 368 -22.57 7.72 -2.21
N THR A 369 -23.38 6.94 -1.50
CA THR A 369 -23.81 7.28 -0.14
C THR A 369 -22.60 7.35 0.81
N ILE A 370 -21.69 6.41 0.70
CA ILE A 370 -20.51 6.30 1.58
C ILE A 370 -19.42 7.25 1.13
N VAL A 371 -19.08 7.24 -0.18
CA VAL A 371 -17.95 8.02 -0.66
C VAL A 371 -18.21 9.52 -0.65
N SER A 372 -19.47 9.96 -0.86
CA SER A 372 -19.84 11.39 -0.69
C SER A 372 -19.69 11.83 0.77
N ALA A 373 -20.13 10.99 1.74
CA ALA A 373 -19.92 11.28 3.15
C ALA A 373 -18.43 11.42 3.52
N LEU A 374 -17.57 10.67 2.87
CA LEU A 374 -16.12 10.76 3.04
C LEU A 374 -15.55 12.06 2.45
N ILE A 375 -15.79 12.31 1.16
CA ILE A 375 -15.18 13.40 0.41
C ILE A 375 -15.71 14.77 0.86
N ASP A 376 -17.02 14.90 1.10
CA ASP A 376 -17.66 16.16 1.49
C ASP A 376 -17.22 16.64 2.89
N ASN A 377 -16.73 15.74 3.74
CA ASN A 377 -16.24 16.03 5.09
C ASN A 377 -14.70 16.00 5.20
N ALA A 378 -14.00 15.67 4.13
CA ALA A 378 -12.54 15.68 4.11
C ALA A 378 -12.01 17.13 4.19
N PRO A 379 -10.88 17.38 4.89
CA PRO A 379 -10.26 18.70 4.90
C PRO A 379 -9.78 19.05 3.49
N SER A 380 -9.78 20.35 3.15
CA SER A 380 -9.19 20.80 1.89
C SER A 380 -7.69 20.47 1.89
N GLY A 381 -7.27 19.58 1.01
CA GLY A 381 -5.85 19.32 0.77
C GLY A 381 -5.21 20.50 0.03
N SER A 382 -3.92 20.71 0.21
CA SER A 382 -3.17 21.64 -0.64
C SER A 382 -3.09 21.06 -2.05
N ALA A 383 -3.19 21.91 -3.07
CA ALA A 383 -2.97 21.48 -4.44
C ALA A 383 -1.57 20.82 -4.55
N VAL A 384 -1.52 19.60 -5.09
CA VAL A 384 -0.25 18.97 -5.45
C VAL A 384 0.45 19.90 -6.43
N PRO A 385 1.70 20.34 -6.19
CA PRO A 385 2.44 21.07 -7.19
C PRO A 385 2.49 20.22 -8.47
N ALA A 386 2.02 20.79 -9.59
CA ALA A 386 2.12 20.11 -10.87
C ALA A 386 3.59 19.73 -11.10
N ALA A 387 3.87 18.46 -11.40
CA ALA A 387 5.19 18.09 -11.87
C ALA A 387 5.49 18.93 -13.12
N GLU A 388 6.60 19.67 -13.12
CA GLU A 388 7.04 20.33 -14.37
C GLU A 388 7.16 19.23 -15.42
N PRO A 389 6.59 19.44 -16.62
CA PRO A 389 6.75 18.47 -17.70
C PRO A 389 8.26 18.26 -17.93
N ALA A 390 8.70 17.01 -17.90
CA ALA A 390 10.04 16.68 -18.31
C ALA A 390 10.28 17.31 -19.70
N GLU A 391 11.29 18.20 -19.83
CA GLU A 391 11.67 18.73 -21.13
C GLU A 391 11.96 17.55 -22.05
N GLU A 392 11.09 17.39 -23.04
CA GLU A 392 11.28 16.43 -24.11
C GLU A 392 12.55 16.83 -24.84
N THR A 393 13.65 16.17 -24.54
CA THR A 393 14.91 16.33 -25.28
C THR A 393 14.61 15.97 -26.73
N ALA A 394 14.52 17.00 -27.56
CA ALA A 394 14.32 16.86 -29.00
C ALA A 394 15.34 15.87 -29.56
N ALA A 395 14.85 14.71 -29.96
CA ALA A 395 15.64 13.75 -30.70
C ALA A 395 16.10 14.42 -32.00
N GLU A 396 17.41 14.62 -32.16
CA GLU A 396 18.02 15.05 -33.41
C GLU A 396 17.62 14.08 -34.53
N THR A 397 16.79 14.58 -35.44
CA THR A 397 16.43 13.89 -36.67
C THR A 397 17.68 13.83 -37.55
N ILE A 398 18.37 12.70 -37.56
CA ILE A 398 19.41 12.43 -38.57
C ILE A 398 18.67 12.21 -39.89
N ALA A 399 18.79 13.19 -40.78
CA ALA A 399 18.35 13.09 -42.18
C ALA A 399 19.25 12.10 -42.93
N GLU A 400 18.77 10.90 -43.16
CA GLU A 400 19.38 9.99 -44.13
C GLU A 400 19.11 10.48 -45.56
N THR A 401 20.16 10.88 -46.23
CA THR A 401 20.14 11.19 -47.65
C THR A 401 20.07 9.87 -48.42
N SER A 402 18.93 9.52 -48.96
CA SER A 402 18.78 8.40 -49.89
C SER A 402 19.32 8.75 -51.26
N ALA A 403 20.34 8.04 -51.68
CA ALA A 403 20.76 8.00 -53.08
C ALA A 403 19.92 6.96 -53.83
N GLU A 404 19.16 7.43 -54.81
CA GLU A 404 18.51 6.60 -55.81
C GLU A 404 19.50 5.77 -56.60
N THR A 405 19.26 4.46 -56.70
CA THR A 405 19.76 3.67 -57.85
C THR A 405 18.63 2.77 -58.33
N THR A 406 18.11 3.15 -59.49
CA THR A 406 17.19 2.38 -60.33
C THR A 406 17.88 1.14 -60.88
N ALA A 407 17.25 -0.03 -60.78
CA ALA A 407 17.43 -1.16 -61.69
C ALA A 407 16.15 -1.98 -61.81
N GLU A 408 15.81 -2.22 -63.00
CA GLU A 408 14.58 -2.68 -63.64
C GLU A 408 14.42 -4.22 -63.59
N VAL A 409 13.14 -4.64 -63.42
CA VAL A 409 12.42 -5.77 -64.06
C VAL A 409 12.99 -7.20 -63.97
N GLN A 410 12.25 -8.14 -63.38
CA GLN A 410 11.57 -9.17 -64.19
C GLN A 410 10.56 -9.99 -63.34
N GLN A 411 9.37 -10.02 -63.91
CA GLN A 411 8.20 -10.83 -63.57
C GLN A 411 8.41 -12.25 -64.06
N THR A 412 8.13 -13.28 -63.26
CA THR A 412 7.63 -14.56 -63.77
C THR A 412 6.60 -15.15 -62.81
N SER A 413 5.47 -15.45 -63.40
CA SER A 413 4.24 -15.97 -62.85
C SER A 413 4.23 -17.53 -62.80
N SER A 414 3.23 -18.01 -62.06
CA SER A 414 2.58 -19.34 -62.07
C SER A 414 3.33 -20.45 -61.33
N VAL A 415 2.65 -21.35 -60.60
CA VAL A 415 1.45 -22.15 -60.87
C VAL A 415 0.82 -22.64 -59.55
N GLN A 416 -0.47 -22.64 -59.53
CA GLN A 416 -1.38 -23.29 -58.61
C GLN A 416 -1.26 -24.81 -58.76
N GLU A 417 -1.33 -25.56 -57.65
CA GLU A 417 -1.93 -26.90 -57.67
C GLU A 417 -2.68 -27.18 -56.37
N THR A 418 -3.97 -27.32 -56.54
CA THR A 418 -4.98 -27.88 -55.65
C THR A 418 -4.98 -29.41 -55.81
N VAL A 419 -5.00 -30.12 -54.69
CA VAL A 419 -5.54 -31.50 -54.67
C VAL A 419 -6.46 -31.66 -53.46
N THR A 420 -7.70 -31.89 -53.78
CA THR A 420 -8.80 -32.32 -52.93
C THR A 420 -8.87 -33.85 -52.82
N THR A 421 -9.70 -34.26 -51.85
CA THR A 421 -10.40 -35.55 -51.66
C THR A 421 -9.75 -36.47 -50.61
N SER A 422 -10.47 -37.21 -49.77
CA SER A 422 -11.91 -37.47 -49.62
C SER A 422 -12.13 -38.33 -48.38
N ALA A 423 -13.24 -38.08 -47.69
CA ALA A 423 -14.24 -38.96 -47.13
C ALA A 423 -13.90 -40.19 -46.24
N ASN A 424 -14.36 -40.16 -45.01
CA ASN A 424 -15.31 -40.99 -44.23
C ASN A 424 -15.46 -42.50 -44.52
N PRO A 425 -16.19 -43.24 -43.66
CA PRO A 425 -16.31 -43.40 -42.20
C PRO A 425 -16.32 -44.91 -41.78
N VAL A 426 -16.20 -45.23 -40.50
CA VAL A 426 -16.81 -46.49 -39.99
C VAL A 426 -17.32 -46.30 -38.57
N GLU A 427 -18.57 -46.61 -38.40
CA GLU A 427 -19.35 -46.77 -37.17
C GLU A 427 -18.87 -47.99 -36.36
N SER A 428 -19.02 -47.98 -35.05
CA SER A 428 -20.07 -48.66 -34.28
C SER A 428 -19.62 -48.96 -32.86
N GLY A 429 -20.53 -48.80 -31.92
CA GLY A 429 -20.47 -49.53 -30.65
C GLY A 429 -20.94 -48.76 -29.44
N VAL A 430 -22.24 -48.80 -29.28
CA VAL A 430 -23.00 -48.48 -28.04
C VAL A 430 -22.42 -49.15 -26.81
N ASN A 431 -22.25 -48.44 -25.69
CA ASN A 431 -22.97 -48.77 -24.46
C ASN A 431 -22.97 -47.63 -23.46
N THR A 432 -24.15 -47.39 -22.97
CA THR A 432 -24.59 -46.59 -21.84
C THR A 432 -23.92 -47.04 -20.55
N ASP A 433 -23.45 -46.05 -19.71
CA ASP A 433 -23.94 -45.99 -18.33
C ASP A 433 -23.67 -44.61 -17.73
N ASP A 434 -24.70 -44.16 -17.12
CA ASP A 434 -25.00 -42.96 -16.39
C ASP A 434 -24.06 -42.78 -15.18
N ASN A 435 -23.40 -41.64 -15.03
CA ASN A 435 -23.22 -41.04 -13.71
C ASN A 435 -22.77 -39.56 -13.81
N SER A 436 -23.77 -38.72 -13.94
CA SER A 436 -23.63 -37.29 -13.70
C SER A 436 -23.42 -37.04 -12.20
N GLN A 437 -22.19 -36.82 -11.78
CA GLN A 437 -21.91 -36.10 -10.53
C GLN A 437 -21.25 -34.76 -10.86
N SER A 438 -22.09 -33.75 -10.80
CA SER A 438 -21.69 -32.35 -10.72
C SER A 438 -20.85 -32.15 -9.45
N VAL A 439 -19.57 -31.84 -9.62
CA VAL A 439 -18.70 -31.41 -8.53
C VAL A 439 -18.97 -29.95 -8.31
N ASN A 440 -19.91 -29.69 -7.40
CA ASN A 440 -20.11 -28.41 -6.77
C ASN A 440 -19.03 -28.28 -5.65
N ARG A 441 -17.91 -27.62 -5.92
CA ARG A 441 -16.85 -27.39 -4.92
C ARG A 441 -16.99 -26.00 -4.35
N ASN A 442 -17.58 -25.96 -3.18
CA ASN A 442 -17.17 -25.22 -1.99
C ASN A 442 -16.76 -23.75 -2.14
N GLN A 443 -17.76 -22.89 -2.13
CA GLN A 443 -17.61 -21.51 -1.63
C GLN A 443 -17.74 -21.39 -0.08
N ASN A 444 -17.91 -22.51 0.64
CA ASN A 444 -18.21 -22.47 2.09
C ASN A 444 -17.02 -22.75 3.01
N SER A 445 -15.80 -22.88 2.50
CA SER A 445 -14.65 -23.22 3.37
C SER A 445 -14.00 -22.01 4.06
N PHE A 446 -14.13 -20.81 3.54
CA PHE A 446 -13.53 -19.62 4.16
C PHE A 446 -14.33 -19.07 5.35
N THR A 447 -15.66 -19.18 5.32
CA THR A 447 -16.52 -18.72 6.43
C THR A 447 -16.38 -19.58 7.70
N ILE A 448 -15.93 -20.83 7.58
CA ILE A 448 -15.86 -21.76 8.72
C ILE A 448 -14.58 -21.57 9.55
N LEU A 449 -13.47 -21.11 8.98
CA LEU A 449 -12.22 -20.90 9.74
C LEU A 449 -12.28 -19.67 10.64
N PHE A 450 -12.94 -18.59 10.21
CA PHE A 450 -13.14 -17.41 11.05
C PHE A 450 -14.10 -17.65 12.23
N ILE A 451 -15.09 -18.53 12.08
CA ILE A 451 -16.04 -18.87 13.16
C ILE A 451 -15.34 -19.64 14.31
N ILE A 452 -14.29 -20.41 14.03
CA ILE A 452 -13.60 -21.18 15.07
C ILE A 452 -12.71 -20.27 15.94
N GLY A 453 -12.07 -19.26 15.37
CA GLY A 453 -11.29 -18.26 16.13
C GLY A 453 -12.17 -17.41 17.07
N GLY A 454 -13.30 -16.90 16.57
CA GLY A 454 -14.23 -16.07 17.34
C GLY A 454 -14.93 -16.81 18.48
N VAL A 455 -15.26 -18.09 18.31
CA VAL A 455 -15.92 -18.90 19.34
C VAL A 455 -14.97 -19.22 20.51
N VAL A 456 -13.66 -19.38 20.27
CA VAL A 456 -12.68 -19.62 21.34
C VAL A 456 -12.48 -18.36 22.19
N VAL A 457 -12.46 -17.17 21.60
CA VAL A 457 -12.33 -15.90 22.33
C VAL A 457 -13.58 -15.59 23.15
N ALA A 458 -14.79 -15.79 22.59
CA ALA A 458 -16.05 -15.59 23.30
C ALA A 458 -16.21 -16.57 24.49
N ALA A 459 -15.78 -17.82 24.36
CA ALA A 459 -15.81 -18.80 25.46
C ALA A 459 -14.87 -18.43 26.60
N SER A 460 -13.72 -17.81 26.29
CA SER A 460 -12.76 -17.34 27.31
C SER A 460 -13.29 -16.14 28.12
N TYR A 461 -13.98 -15.20 27.49
CA TYR A 461 -14.58 -14.04 28.18
C TYR A 461 -15.78 -14.41 29.06
N VAL A 462 -16.63 -15.33 28.60
CA VAL A 462 -17.74 -15.83 29.43
C VAL A 462 -17.23 -16.61 30.65
N GLY A 463 -16.14 -17.38 30.51
CA GLY A 463 -15.47 -18.07 31.60
C GLY A 463 -14.91 -17.12 32.67
N LEU A 464 -14.27 -16.04 32.28
CA LEU A 464 -13.72 -15.00 33.17
C LEU A 464 -14.81 -14.18 33.86
N PHE A 465 -15.91 -13.85 33.16
CA PHE A 465 -17.03 -13.14 33.75
C PHE A 465 -17.79 -13.96 34.80
N LEU A 466 -17.96 -15.26 34.58
CA LEU A 466 -18.57 -16.18 35.54
C LEU A 466 -17.66 -16.46 36.76
N LEU A 467 -16.32 -16.48 36.55
CA LEU A 467 -15.34 -16.61 37.63
C LEU A 467 -15.33 -15.34 38.50
N GLY A 468 -15.34 -14.16 37.90
CA GLY A 468 -15.43 -12.88 38.62
C GLY A 468 -16.65 -12.75 39.47
N ARG A 469 -17.84 -13.21 39.00
CA ARG A 469 -19.09 -13.26 39.79
C ARG A 469 -19.03 -14.25 40.96
N LYS A 470 -18.33 -15.39 40.82
CA LYS A 470 -18.17 -16.34 41.94
C LYS A 470 -17.25 -15.80 43.03
N ILE A 471 -16.20 -15.07 42.66
CA ILE A 471 -15.27 -14.44 43.62
C ILE A 471 -15.92 -13.25 44.33
N GLY A 472 -16.73 -12.46 43.63
CA GLY A 472 -17.48 -11.34 44.21
C GLY A 472 -18.53 -11.75 45.22
N LYS A 473 -19.19 -12.91 45.03
CA LYS A 473 -20.15 -13.45 46.02
C LYS A 473 -19.48 -13.96 47.29
N LYS A 474 -18.29 -14.57 47.19
CA LYS A 474 -17.56 -15.06 48.38
C LYS A 474 -16.97 -13.96 49.28
N LYS A 475 -16.81 -12.72 48.77
CA LYS A 475 -16.35 -11.54 49.53
C LYS A 475 -17.49 -10.79 50.27
N ARG A 476 -18.77 -11.09 50.00
CA ARG A 476 -19.90 -10.48 50.69
C ARG A 476 -20.45 -11.35 51.84
N GLU A 477 -19.92 -12.56 52.00
CA GLU A 477 -20.34 -13.50 53.07
C GLU A 477 -19.23 -13.74 54.12
N ARG A 478 -18.26 -12.79 54.23
CA ARG A 478 -17.28 -12.76 55.31
C ARG A 478 -17.30 -11.43 56.04
#